data_521507212589a5b6a4c9fbdaae0313c8
#
_entry.id   521507212589a5b6a4c9fbdaae0313c8
#
_cell.length_a   1.000
_cell.length_b   1.000
_cell.length_c   1.000
_cell.angle_alpha   90.00
_cell.angle_beta   90.00
_cell.angle_gamma   90.00
#
_symmetry.space_group_name_H-M   'P 1'
#
loop_
_entity.id
_entity.type
_entity.pdbx_description
1 polymer ?
#
loop_
_entity_poly.entity_id
_entity_poly.type
_entity_poly.pdbx_seq_one_letter_code
_entity_poly.pdbx_strand_id
1 'polypeptide(L)'
;MKEVVIIDAVRSPIGRHSGALSSVRPDDLLADVLRALMARTGVDPALVEDVYAGCGNQAGEDNRDVARMSALLAGFPVKVSGITVNRNCSSGLEAVNLAAKSIIAGEADVFIGAGVECMSRAPWSLPKPERPQPVGHPQIWDTTVGWRYHNPKMDALYPIITLGETAENIAEQMGINREEQDAFALESHRRAVAALNAGRFRDEIVPIEVPQRKGPPRVVDTDEHPRYKVVDGHYTLDTSLEQLA
;
A
#
# COMPACT_ATOMS: atom_id res chain seq x y z
N MET A 1 31.45 -9.24 2.50
CA MET A 1 29.98 -9.16 2.43
C MET A 1 29.58 -9.29 0.96
N LYS A 2 28.52 -10.02 0.65
CA LYS A 2 27.97 -10.02 -0.71
C LYS A 2 27.50 -8.61 -1.06
N GLU A 3 27.72 -8.18 -2.30
CA GLU A 3 27.11 -6.98 -2.84
C GLU A 3 25.63 -7.27 -3.14
N VAL A 4 24.76 -6.32 -2.82
CA VAL A 4 23.32 -6.41 -3.09
C VAL A 4 22.95 -5.36 -4.12
N VAL A 5 22.28 -5.78 -5.18
CA VAL A 5 21.81 -4.92 -6.25
C VAL A 5 20.29 -5.04 -6.42
N ILE A 6 19.65 -3.95 -6.80
CA ILE A 6 18.25 -3.96 -7.24
C ILE A 6 18.24 -4.18 -8.75
N ILE A 7 17.64 -5.27 -9.21
CA ILE A 7 17.56 -5.63 -10.63
C ILE A 7 16.52 -4.76 -11.33
N ASP A 8 15.32 -4.67 -10.75
CA ASP A 8 14.21 -3.87 -11.27
C ASP A 8 13.18 -3.58 -10.17
N ALA A 9 12.25 -2.67 -10.45
CA ALA A 9 11.13 -2.33 -9.58
C ALA A 9 9.91 -1.92 -10.39
N VAL A 10 8.74 -2.42 -9.99
CA VAL A 10 7.44 -2.07 -10.58
C VAL A 10 6.40 -1.86 -9.49
N ARG A 11 5.33 -1.15 -9.80
CA ARG A 11 4.20 -0.93 -8.92
C ARG A 11 2.86 -0.88 -9.65
N SER A 12 1.78 -1.11 -8.95
CA SER A 12 0.46 -0.72 -9.45
C SER A 12 0.27 0.80 -9.43
N PRO A 13 -0.74 1.35 -10.10
CA PRO A 13 -1.21 2.69 -9.79
C PRO A 13 -1.61 2.81 -8.32
N ILE A 14 -1.48 4.01 -7.75
CA ILE A 14 -1.97 4.34 -6.41
C ILE A 14 -3.45 4.71 -6.51
N GLY A 15 -4.32 3.83 -6.00
CA GLY A 15 -5.77 4.06 -5.93
C GLY A 15 -6.16 4.98 -4.78
N ARG A 16 -7.31 5.67 -4.91
CA ARG A 16 -7.98 6.33 -3.79
C ARG A 16 -8.76 5.32 -2.96
N HIS A 17 -9.02 5.66 -1.71
CA HIS A 17 -10.03 4.94 -0.92
C HIS A 17 -11.37 4.94 -1.67
N SER A 18 -11.96 3.76 -1.85
CA SER A 18 -13.17 3.55 -2.66
C SER A 18 -13.05 3.97 -4.14
N GLY A 19 -11.82 4.11 -4.65
CA GLY A 19 -11.52 4.48 -6.03
C GLY A 19 -11.45 3.31 -7.01
N ALA A 20 -10.69 3.50 -8.09
CA ALA A 20 -10.65 2.60 -9.25
C ALA A 20 -10.20 1.17 -8.90
N LEU A 21 -9.32 0.99 -7.92
CA LEU A 21 -8.81 -0.31 -7.47
C LEU A 21 -9.58 -0.91 -6.29
N SER A 22 -10.63 -0.26 -5.79
CA SER A 22 -11.34 -0.66 -4.57
C SER A 22 -11.99 -2.05 -4.62
N SER A 23 -12.28 -2.56 -5.81
CA SER A 23 -12.84 -3.91 -6.01
C SER A 23 -11.79 -5.00 -6.17
N VAL A 24 -10.51 -4.64 -6.30
CA VAL A 24 -9.41 -5.59 -6.45
C VAL A 24 -8.96 -6.07 -5.08
N ARG A 25 -8.83 -7.38 -4.92
CA ARG A 25 -8.31 -7.99 -3.69
C ARG A 25 -6.82 -7.68 -3.52
N PRO A 26 -6.31 -7.48 -2.31
CA PRO A 26 -4.88 -7.19 -2.09
C PRO A 26 -3.97 -8.34 -2.55
N ASP A 27 -4.37 -9.58 -2.34
CA ASP A 27 -3.61 -10.76 -2.77
C ASP A 27 -3.52 -10.87 -4.31
N ASP A 28 -4.61 -10.58 -5.03
CA ASP A 28 -4.62 -10.53 -6.49
C ASP A 28 -3.80 -9.35 -7.02
N LEU A 29 -3.95 -8.16 -6.40
CA LEU A 29 -3.21 -6.96 -6.79
C LEU A 29 -1.69 -7.15 -6.70
N LEU A 30 -1.21 -7.71 -5.59
CA LEU A 30 0.21 -8.02 -5.43
C LEU A 30 0.65 -9.11 -6.41
N ALA A 31 -0.18 -10.13 -6.66
CA ALA A 31 0.12 -11.18 -7.62
C ALA A 31 0.30 -10.63 -9.05
N ASP A 32 -0.53 -9.67 -9.48
CA ASP A 32 -0.41 -9.04 -10.79
C ASP A 32 0.91 -8.28 -10.93
N VAL A 33 1.31 -7.53 -9.88
CA VAL A 33 2.58 -6.81 -9.84
C VAL A 33 3.77 -7.76 -9.85
N LEU A 34 3.73 -8.84 -9.06
CA LEU A 34 4.77 -9.87 -9.04
C LEU A 34 4.93 -10.54 -10.42
N ARG A 35 3.82 -10.89 -11.06
CA ARG A 35 3.80 -11.50 -12.39
C ARG A 35 4.43 -10.57 -13.44
N ALA A 36 4.09 -9.30 -13.39
CA ALA A 36 4.65 -8.28 -14.28
C ALA A 36 6.15 -8.08 -14.04
N LEU A 37 6.60 -8.08 -12.79
CA LEU A 37 8.01 -7.97 -12.44
C LEU A 37 8.81 -9.15 -13.04
N MET A 38 8.33 -10.39 -12.86
CA MET A 38 9.01 -11.56 -13.41
C MET A 38 9.04 -11.57 -14.94
N ALA A 39 7.92 -11.19 -15.57
CA ALA A 39 7.87 -11.08 -17.04
C ALA A 39 8.84 -10.01 -17.58
N ARG A 40 8.98 -8.91 -16.87
CA ARG A 40 9.84 -7.79 -17.29
C ARG A 40 11.33 -8.09 -17.09
N THR A 41 11.68 -8.72 -15.99
CA THR A 41 13.09 -9.06 -15.68
C THR A 41 13.58 -10.29 -16.41
N GLY A 42 12.69 -11.20 -16.80
CA GLY A 42 13.03 -12.50 -17.34
C GLY A 42 13.74 -13.43 -16.35
N VAL A 43 13.77 -13.09 -15.06
CA VAL A 43 14.31 -13.95 -14.00
C VAL A 43 13.41 -15.18 -13.86
N ASP A 44 14.01 -16.37 -13.81
CA ASP A 44 13.25 -17.60 -13.53
C ASP A 44 12.67 -17.52 -12.11
N PRO A 45 11.33 -17.59 -11.93
CA PRO A 45 10.70 -17.59 -10.62
C PRO A 45 11.24 -18.68 -9.68
N ALA A 46 11.78 -19.78 -10.22
CA ALA A 46 12.39 -20.85 -9.45
C ALA A 46 13.71 -20.47 -8.76
N LEU A 47 14.33 -19.36 -9.16
CA LEU A 47 15.54 -18.81 -8.51
C LEU A 47 15.22 -17.94 -7.31
N VAL A 48 13.97 -17.49 -7.17
CA VAL A 48 13.54 -16.70 -6.02
C VAL A 48 13.44 -17.62 -4.80
N GLU A 49 14.16 -17.28 -3.73
CA GLU A 49 14.12 -18.03 -2.47
C GLU A 49 12.87 -17.66 -1.68
N ASP A 50 12.62 -16.35 -1.54
CA ASP A 50 11.52 -15.86 -0.72
C ASP A 50 10.96 -14.54 -1.25
N VAL A 51 9.67 -14.31 -0.99
CA VAL A 51 8.97 -13.05 -1.25
C VAL A 51 8.65 -12.39 0.09
N TYR A 52 9.33 -11.30 0.40
CA TYR A 52 9.01 -10.46 1.57
C TYR A 52 8.04 -9.38 1.15
N ALA A 53 6.83 -9.36 1.74
CA ALA A 53 5.84 -8.33 1.46
C ALA A 53 5.42 -7.57 2.71
N GLY A 54 5.54 -6.26 2.67
CA GLY A 54 5.01 -5.38 3.70
C GLY A 54 3.49 -5.28 3.62
N CYS A 55 2.81 -5.44 4.76
CA CYS A 55 1.38 -5.19 4.90
C CYS A 55 1.09 -4.74 6.33
N GLY A 56 0.58 -3.51 6.49
CA GLY A 56 0.32 -2.92 7.81
C GLY A 56 -0.98 -3.41 8.44
N ASN A 57 -2.00 -3.65 7.65
CA ASN A 57 -3.32 -4.06 8.09
C ASN A 57 -3.72 -5.42 7.53
N GLN A 58 -3.38 -6.49 8.22
CA GLN A 58 -3.65 -7.88 7.83
C GLN A 58 -4.99 -8.39 8.39
N ALA A 59 -6.04 -7.57 8.33
CA ALA A 59 -7.31 -7.88 8.98
C ALA A 59 -8.32 -8.62 8.07
N GLY A 60 -8.15 -8.57 6.76
CA GLY A 60 -9.09 -9.11 5.78
C GLY A 60 -8.50 -10.13 4.82
N GLU A 61 -8.63 -9.88 3.54
CA GLU A 61 -8.15 -10.73 2.44
C GLU A 61 -6.61 -10.78 2.34
N ASP A 62 -5.95 -9.89 3.04
CA ASP A 62 -4.51 -9.77 3.25
C ASP A 62 -3.98 -10.57 4.46
N ASN A 63 -4.83 -11.33 5.14
CA ASN A 63 -4.44 -12.18 6.26
C ASN A 63 -3.71 -13.46 5.78
N ARG A 64 -3.13 -14.19 6.74
CA ARG A 64 -2.46 -15.48 6.52
C ARG A 64 -1.34 -15.41 5.47
N ASP A 65 -0.48 -14.43 5.61
CA ASP A 65 0.70 -14.28 4.77
C ASP A 65 0.35 -13.94 3.31
N VAL A 66 0.00 -12.68 3.10
CA VAL A 66 -0.33 -12.15 1.76
C VAL A 66 0.83 -12.31 0.77
N ALA A 67 2.09 -12.30 1.24
CA ALA A 67 3.25 -12.54 0.38
C ALA A 67 3.19 -13.93 -0.25
N ARG A 68 2.98 -14.94 0.59
CA ARG A 68 2.88 -16.34 0.12
C ARG A 68 1.66 -16.56 -0.78
N MET A 69 0.49 -16.01 -0.41
CA MET A 69 -0.72 -16.11 -1.22
C MET A 69 -0.52 -15.48 -2.59
N SER A 70 0.05 -14.28 -2.65
CA SER A 70 0.30 -13.57 -3.92
C SER A 70 1.37 -14.27 -4.77
N ALA A 71 2.43 -14.80 -4.18
CA ALA A 71 3.43 -15.58 -4.91
C ALA A 71 2.81 -16.81 -5.61
N LEU A 72 1.95 -17.57 -4.91
CA LEU A 72 1.24 -18.69 -5.50
C LEU A 72 0.27 -18.26 -6.61
N LEU A 73 -0.50 -17.20 -6.40
CA LEU A 73 -1.41 -16.63 -7.40
C LEU A 73 -0.65 -16.09 -8.62
N ALA A 74 0.55 -15.57 -8.43
CA ALA A 74 1.43 -15.13 -9.52
C ALA A 74 2.05 -16.28 -10.32
N GLY A 75 1.94 -17.52 -9.86
CA GLY A 75 2.46 -18.71 -10.53
C GLY A 75 3.88 -19.09 -10.12
N PHE A 76 4.38 -18.60 -9.01
CA PHE A 76 5.67 -19.05 -8.48
C PHE A 76 5.62 -20.53 -8.08
N PRO A 77 6.73 -21.26 -8.22
CA PRO A 77 6.82 -22.65 -7.76
C PRO A 77 6.49 -22.78 -6.27
N VAL A 78 5.88 -23.89 -5.88
CA VAL A 78 5.48 -24.14 -4.47
C VAL A 78 6.66 -24.06 -3.49
N LYS A 79 7.89 -24.30 -3.95
CA LYS A 79 9.09 -24.19 -3.12
C LYS A 79 9.43 -22.76 -2.70
N VAL A 80 9.00 -21.73 -3.45
CA VAL A 80 9.26 -20.32 -3.14
C VAL A 80 8.42 -19.96 -1.93
N SER A 81 9.04 -19.54 -0.85
CA SER A 81 8.36 -19.12 0.37
C SER A 81 7.84 -17.70 0.27
N GLY A 82 7.12 -17.26 1.28
CA GLY A 82 6.66 -15.89 1.42
C GLY A 82 6.56 -15.51 2.89
N ILE A 83 6.83 -14.27 3.21
CA ILE A 83 6.70 -13.74 4.56
C ILE A 83 6.08 -12.36 4.54
N THR A 84 5.06 -12.15 5.35
CA THR A 84 4.44 -10.84 5.51
C THR A 84 5.08 -10.08 6.68
N VAL A 85 5.54 -8.88 6.39
CA VAL A 85 6.26 -8.02 7.34
C VAL A 85 5.37 -6.86 7.76
N ASN A 86 5.30 -6.57 9.06
CA ASN A 86 4.57 -5.42 9.58
C ASN A 86 5.49 -4.49 10.39
N ARG A 87 5.69 -3.30 9.88
CA ARG A 87 6.30 -2.14 10.55
C ARG A 87 5.45 -0.90 10.26
N ASN A 88 4.11 -1.06 10.32
CA ASN A 88 3.13 -0.02 9.93
C ASN A 88 3.45 0.55 8.52
N CYS A 89 3.46 1.88 8.38
CA CYS A 89 3.71 2.55 7.09
C CYS A 89 5.08 2.23 6.46
N SER A 90 6.06 1.74 7.23
CA SER A 90 7.40 1.36 6.75
C SER A 90 7.52 -0.11 6.34
N SER A 91 6.42 -0.88 6.33
CA SER A 91 6.45 -2.32 6.08
C SER A 91 7.06 -2.69 4.73
N GLY A 92 6.74 -1.96 3.66
CA GLY A 92 7.30 -2.19 2.33
C GLY A 92 8.81 -1.93 2.28
N LEU A 93 9.29 -0.85 2.90
CA LEU A 93 10.72 -0.57 3.00
C LEU A 93 11.43 -1.64 3.83
N GLU A 94 10.84 -2.11 4.93
CA GLU A 94 11.43 -3.18 5.74
C GLU A 94 11.51 -4.50 4.96
N ALA A 95 10.56 -4.81 4.10
CA ALA A 95 10.62 -5.98 3.22
C ALA A 95 11.84 -5.94 2.30
N VAL A 96 12.13 -4.79 1.69
CA VAL A 96 13.34 -4.58 0.87
C VAL A 96 14.61 -4.71 1.72
N ASN A 97 14.63 -4.12 2.92
CA ASN A 97 15.76 -4.22 3.84
C ASN A 97 16.03 -5.66 4.27
N LEU A 98 14.99 -6.45 4.54
CA LEU A 98 15.12 -7.87 4.91
C LEU A 98 15.68 -8.67 3.74
N ALA A 99 15.17 -8.48 2.52
CA ALA A 99 15.71 -9.13 1.32
C ALA A 99 17.22 -8.84 1.17
N ALA A 100 17.64 -7.58 1.33
CA ALA A 100 19.04 -7.22 1.29
C ALA A 100 19.87 -7.88 2.40
N LYS A 101 19.35 -7.93 3.63
CA LYS A 101 20.01 -8.58 4.77
C LYS A 101 20.18 -10.08 4.57
N SER A 102 19.16 -10.77 4.02
CA SER A 102 19.23 -12.20 3.73
C SER A 102 20.29 -12.52 2.68
N ILE A 103 20.42 -11.69 1.62
CA ILE A 103 21.50 -11.82 0.64
C ILE A 103 22.88 -11.62 1.29
N ILE A 104 23.03 -10.59 2.12
CA ILE A 104 24.31 -10.30 2.85
C ILE A 104 24.67 -11.45 3.78
N ALA A 105 23.67 -12.02 4.47
CA ALA A 105 23.84 -13.16 5.36
C ALA A 105 24.22 -14.47 4.61
N GLY A 106 23.99 -14.51 3.31
CA GLY A 106 24.30 -15.65 2.46
C GLY A 106 23.22 -16.74 2.43
N GLU A 107 21.98 -16.39 2.79
CA GLU A 107 20.86 -17.33 2.79
C GLU A 107 20.52 -17.79 1.37
N ALA A 108 20.48 -16.85 0.42
CA ALA A 108 20.33 -17.12 -1.02
C ALA A 108 20.80 -15.90 -1.83
N ASP A 109 20.56 -15.91 -3.15
CA ASP A 109 21.02 -14.85 -4.06
C ASP A 109 19.89 -13.98 -4.62
N VAL A 110 18.64 -14.47 -4.66
CA VAL A 110 17.51 -13.76 -5.26
C VAL A 110 16.33 -13.72 -4.30
N PHE A 111 15.89 -12.54 -3.97
CA PHE A 111 14.72 -12.26 -3.14
C PHE A 111 13.85 -11.19 -3.80
N ILE A 112 12.58 -11.13 -3.42
CA ILE A 112 11.68 -10.05 -3.78
C ILE A 112 11.28 -9.30 -2.50
N GLY A 113 11.52 -7.99 -2.46
CA GLY A 113 10.98 -7.07 -1.46
C GLY A 113 9.78 -6.34 -2.06
N ALA A 114 8.60 -6.48 -1.48
CA ALA A 114 7.35 -5.94 -1.99
C ALA A 114 6.48 -5.36 -0.87
N GLY A 115 5.26 -4.94 -1.22
CA GLY A 115 4.24 -4.56 -0.25
C GLY A 115 2.90 -4.35 -0.92
N VAL A 116 1.82 -4.50 -0.15
CA VAL A 116 0.46 -4.23 -0.58
C VAL A 116 -0.37 -3.72 0.59
N GLU A 117 -1.24 -2.75 0.30
CA GLU A 117 -2.23 -2.26 1.26
C GLU A 117 -3.53 -1.97 0.53
N CYS A 118 -4.66 -2.46 1.02
CA CYS A 118 -5.97 -2.23 0.44
C CYS A 118 -6.98 -1.77 1.49
N MET A 119 -6.93 -0.49 1.83
CA MET A 119 -7.79 0.10 2.87
C MET A 119 -9.28 0.04 2.50
N SER A 120 -9.63 0.10 1.20
CA SER A 120 -11.03 0.03 0.74
C SER A 120 -11.73 -1.31 1.04
N ARG A 121 -10.96 -2.37 1.29
CA ARG A 121 -11.46 -3.72 1.56
C ARG A 121 -11.19 -4.19 2.98
N ALA A 122 -10.65 -3.30 3.82
CA ALA A 122 -10.46 -3.60 5.24
C ALA A 122 -11.82 -3.94 5.89
N PRO A 123 -11.95 -5.08 6.58
CA PRO A 123 -13.23 -5.55 7.10
C PRO A 123 -13.63 -4.82 8.38
N TRP A 124 -14.88 -4.91 8.72
CA TRP A 124 -15.31 -4.68 10.09
C TRP A 124 -14.95 -5.87 10.96
N SER A 125 -14.62 -5.62 12.21
CA SER A 125 -14.16 -6.62 13.15
C SER A 125 -14.95 -6.57 14.47
N LEU A 126 -15.25 -7.73 15.01
CA LEU A 126 -16.03 -7.93 16.20
C LEU A 126 -15.23 -8.78 17.20
N PRO A 127 -15.00 -8.29 18.44
CA PRO A 127 -14.34 -9.11 19.46
C PRO A 127 -15.24 -10.27 19.89
N LYS A 128 -14.62 -11.37 20.28
CA LYS A 128 -15.38 -12.45 20.92
C LYS A 128 -15.89 -11.97 22.27
N PRO A 129 -17.10 -12.38 22.68
CA PRO A 129 -17.62 -12.02 23.98
C PRO A 129 -16.77 -12.65 25.09
N GLU A 130 -16.53 -11.90 26.17
CA GLU A 130 -15.80 -12.38 27.34
C GLU A 130 -16.62 -13.38 28.17
N ARG A 131 -17.94 -13.35 28.03
CA ARG A 131 -18.87 -14.22 28.76
C ARG A 131 -19.63 -15.13 27.80
N PRO A 132 -19.97 -16.37 28.22
CA PRO A 132 -20.72 -17.29 27.36
C PRO A 132 -22.11 -16.77 26.94
N GLN A 133 -22.73 -15.94 27.78
CA GLN A 133 -24.01 -15.28 27.51
C GLN A 133 -23.83 -13.77 27.60
N PRO A 134 -23.41 -13.12 26.54
CA PRO A 134 -23.25 -11.67 26.55
C PRO A 134 -24.60 -10.97 26.61
N VAL A 135 -24.66 -9.90 27.39
CA VAL A 135 -25.84 -9.01 27.48
C VAL A 135 -25.43 -7.64 26.95
N GLY A 136 -26.26 -7.02 26.11
CA GLY A 136 -26.00 -5.71 25.51
C GLY A 136 -25.58 -5.82 24.05
N HIS A 137 -25.17 -4.69 23.48
CA HIS A 137 -24.78 -4.60 22.08
C HIS A 137 -23.27 -4.77 21.92
N PRO A 138 -22.80 -5.60 20.96
CA PRO A 138 -21.38 -5.70 20.68
C PRO A 138 -20.88 -4.42 20.00
N GLN A 139 -19.63 -4.04 20.29
CA GLN A 139 -18.92 -3.00 19.58
C GLN A 139 -18.31 -3.59 18.31
N ILE A 140 -18.58 -2.96 17.18
CA ILE A 140 -17.98 -3.28 15.88
C ILE A 140 -16.89 -2.24 15.60
N TRP A 141 -15.73 -2.70 15.15
CA TRP A 141 -14.61 -1.86 14.78
C TRP A 141 -14.45 -1.83 13.27
N ASP A 142 -14.33 -0.64 12.69
CA ASP A 142 -13.83 -0.48 11.34
C ASP A 142 -12.31 -0.61 11.36
N THR A 143 -11.76 -1.55 10.59
CA THR A 143 -10.32 -1.79 10.57
C THR A 143 -9.60 -0.98 9.48
N THR A 144 -10.29 -0.11 8.77
CA THR A 144 -9.72 0.71 7.69
C THR A 144 -8.67 1.68 8.21
N VAL A 145 -9.01 2.45 9.24
CA VAL A 145 -8.16 3.52 9.80
C VAL A 145 -8.33 3.57 11.32
N GLY A 146 -7.30 4.06 11.99
CA GLY A 146 -7.35 4.37 13.40
C GLY A 146 -7.08 3.18 14.32
N TRP A 147 -7.21 3.47 15.59
CA TRP A 147 -6.98 2.51 16.67
C TRP A 147 -8.22 1.64 16.88
N ARG A 148 -7.98 0.37 17.12
CA ARG A 148 -9.00 -0.62 17.48
C ARG A 148 -8.50 -1.53 18.58
N TYR A 149 -9.40 -2.10 19.36
CA TYR A 149 -9.06 -3.00 20.47
C TYR A 149 -8.05 -2.37 21.44
N HIS A 150 -8.33 -1.13 21.87
CA HIS A 150 -7.45 -0.36 22.73
C HIS A 150 -7.01 -1.14 23.95
N ASN A 151 -5.73 -1.06 24.26
CA ASN A 151 -5.18 -1.57 25.50
C ASN A 151 -5.18 -0.44 26.55
N PRO A 152 -5.99 -0.53 27.63
CA PRO A 152 -6.07 0.55 28.63
C PRO A 152 -4.72 0.91 29.28
N LYS A 153 -3.78 -0.04 29.31
CA LYS A 153 -2.43 0.23 29.84
C LYS A 153 -1.61 1.09 28.88
N MET A 154 -1.82 0.94 27.58
CA MET A 154 -1.19 1.81 26.57
C MET A 154 -1.84 3.19 26.59
N ASP A 155 -3.17 3.25 26.70
CA ASP A 155 -3.92 4.53 26.76
C ASP A 155 -3.48 5.37 27.96
N ALA A 156 -3.08 4.73 29.05
CA ALA A 156 -2.54 5.41 30.24
C ALA A 156 -1.12 5.95 30.06
N LEU A 157 -0.35 5.43 29.08
CA LEU A 157 1.03 5.83 28.82
C LEU A 157 1.15 6.84 27.68
N TYR A 158 0.33 6.67 26.64
CA TYR A 158 0.41 7.45 25.42
C TYR A 158 -0.98 7.84 24.93
N PRO A 159 -1.15 9.07 24.41
CA PRO A 159 -2.44 9.51 23.90
C PRO A 159 -2.83 8.70 22.66
N ILE A 160 -4.09 8.32 22.59
CA ILE A 160 -4.68 7.67 21.42
C ILE A 160 -5.21 8.77 20.49
N ILE A 161 -4.38 9.23 19.60
CA ILE A 161 -4.68 10.29 18.63
C ILE A 161 -4.56 9.76 17.20
N THR A 162 -5.20 10.45 16.27
CA THR A 162 -5.11 10.17 14.84
C THR A 162 -3.80 10.71 14.25
N LEU A 163 -3.40 10.24 13.06
CA LEU A 163 -2.24 10.79 12.36
C LEU A 163 -2.46 12.25 11.94
N GLY A 164 -3.72 12.66 11.68
CA GLY A 164 -4.06 14.06 11.44
C GLY A 164 -3.76 14.91 12.67
N GLU A 165 -4.23 14.52 13.85
CA GLU A 165 -3.93 15.20 15.12
C GLU A 165 -2.42 15.25 15.40
N THR A 166 -1.68 14.19 15.07
CA THR A 166 -0.21 14.18 15.18
C THR A 166 0.42 15.25 14.28
N ALA A 167 -0.08 15.41 13.05
CA ALA A 167 0.39 16.44 12.13
C ALA A 167 0.04 17.86 12.62
N GLU A 168 -1.16 18.07 13.16
CA GLU A 168 -1.56 19.35 13.77
C GLU A 168 -0.67 19.71 14.98
N ASN A 169 -0.35 18.75 15.84
CA ASN A 169 0.58 18.96 16.95
C ASN A 169 1.96 19.41 16.47
N ILE A 170 2.45 18.84 15.37
CA ILE A 170 3.74 19.26 14.77
C ILE A 170 3.62 20.67 14.19
N ALA A 171 2.53 20.97 13.50
CA ALA A 171 2.29 22.29 12.93
C ALA A 171 2.28 23.35 14.02
N GLU A 172 1.61 23.10 15.14
CA GLU A 172 1.58 23.98 16.30
C GLU A 172 2.97 24.15 16.93
N GLN A 173 3.68 23.04 17.20
CA GLN A 173 5.01 23.08 17.82
C GLN A 173 6.05 23.82 16.97
N MET A 174 5.98 23.69 15.65
CA MET A 174 6.92 24.29 14.71
C MET A 174 6.46 25.64 14.17
N GLY A 175 5.26 26.09 14.50
CA GLY A 175 4.69 27.36 14.02
C GLY A 175 4.39 27.36 12.51
N ILE A 176 4.07 26.20 11.93
CA ILE A 176 3.72 26.07 10.51
C ILE A 176 2.28 26.52 10.33
N ASN A 177 2.09 27.63 9.62
CA ASN A 177 0.76 28.20 9.42
C ASN A 177 -0.02 27.49 8.28
N ARG A 178 -1.30 27.81 8.14
CA ARG A 178 -2.20 27.18 7.15
C ARG A 178 -1.78 27.51 5.72
N GLU A 179 -1.35 28.73 5.47
CA GLU A 179 -0.93 29.18 4.14
C GLU A 179 0.31 28.41 3.65
N GLU A 180 1.26 28.12 4.53
CA GLU A 180 2.43 27.29 4.23
C GLU A 180 2.03 25.84 3.90
N GLN A 181 1.10 25.26 4.66
CA GLN A 181 0.59 23.92 4.41
C GLN A 181 -0.12 23.84 3.06
N ASP A 182 -0.98 24.80 2.74
CA ASP A 182 -1.72 24.82 1.47
C ASP A 182 -0.80 25.07 0.27
N ALA A 183 0.20 25.95 0.42
CA ALA A 183 1.21 26.17 -0.62
C ALA A 183 2.03 24.91 -0.91
N PHE A 184 2.43 24.18 0.13
CA PHE A 184 3.13 22.90 0.01
C PHE A 184 2.25 21.84 -0.70
N ALA A 185 0.99 21.72 -0.29
CA ALA A 185 0.04 20.77 -0.89
C ALA A 185 -0.20 21.09 -2.37
N LEU A 186 -0.41 22.37 -2.72
CA LEU A 186 -0.59 22.80 -4.11
C LEU A 186 0.63 22.47 -4.97
N GLU A 187 1.83 22.76 -4.46
CA GLU A 187 3.07 22.44 -5.18
C GLU A 187 3.27 20.94 -5.36
N SER A 188 2.91 20.14 -4.38
CA SER A 188 2.93 18.66 -4.49
C SER A 188 2.03 18.16 -5.62
N HIS A 189 0.78 18.65 -5.70
CA HIS A 189 -0.12 18.32 -6.80
C HIS A 189 0.39 18.80 -8.16
N ARG A 190 0.96 20.01 -8.22
CA ARG A 190 1.56 20.56 -9.45
C ARG A 190 2.69 19.69 -9.99
N ARG A 191 3.60 19.26 -9.10
CA ARG A 191 4.71 18.37 -9.46
C ARG A 191 4.22 17.01 -9.95
N ALA A 192 3.23 16.44 -9.28
CA ALA A 192 2.65 15.16 -9.70
C ALA A 192 1.99 15.24 -11.08
N VAL A 193 1.21 16.30 -11.36
CA VAL A 193 0.59 16.54 -12.66
C VAL A 193 1.64 16.74 -13.75
N ALA A 194 2.71 17.50 -13.48
CA ALA A 194 3.80 17.68 -14.40
C ALA A 194 4.53 16.35 -14.71
N ALA A 195 4.74 15.51 -13.70
CA ALA A 195 5.35 14.19 -13.86
C ALA A 195 4.45 13.23 -14.67
N LEU A 196 3.13 13.26 -14.47
CA LEU A 196 2.16 12.52 -15.28
C LEU A 196 2.24 12.91 -16.75
N ASN A 197 2.22 14.23 -17.07
CA ASN A 197 2.32 14.72 -18.43
C ASN A 197 3.68 14.39 -19.08
N ALA A 198 4.75 14.38 -18.31
CA ALA A 198 6.08 14.01 -18.76
C ALA A 198 6.28 12.48 -18.89
N GLY A 199 5.27 11.67 -18.53
CA GLY A 199 5.32 10.21 -18.58
C GLY A 199 6.33 9.58 -17.61
N ARG A 200 6.70 10.28 -16.53
CA ARG A 200 7.74 9.84 -15.58
C ARG A 200 7.43 8.51 -14.89
N PHE A 201 6.15 8.14 -14.77
CA PHE A 201 5.71 6.94 -14.07
C PHE A 201 5.45 5.74 -15.00
N ARG A 202 5.58 5.92 -16.34
CA ARG A 202 5.23 4.86 -17.32
C ARG A 202 6.08 3.61 -17.18
N ASP A 203 7.34 3.78 -16.83
CA ASP A 203 8.29 2.66 -16.74
C ASP A 203 8.16 1.87 -15.44
N GLU A 204 7.44 2.39 -14.45
CA GLU A 204 7.25 1.73 -13.16
C GLU A 204 5.83 1.19 -12.94
N ILE A 205 4.81 1.79 -13.59
CA ILE A 205 3.41 1.42 -13.42
C ILE A 205 3.06 0.19 -14.26
N VAL A 206 2.58 -0.84 -13.58
CA VAL A 206 1.90 -2.00 -14.18
C VAL A 206 0.41 -1.69 -14.27
N PRO A 207 -0.18 -1.67 -15.47
CA PRO A 207 -1.63 -1.54 -15.63
C PRO A 207 -2.37 -2.69 -14.95
N ILE A 208 -3.44 -2.37 -14.22
CA ILE A 208 -4.28 -3.35 -13.52
C ILE A 208 -5.63 -3.46 -14.22
N GLU A 209 -5.99 -4.69 -14.60
CA GLU A 209 -7.29 -5.00 -15.15
C GLU A 209 -8.31 -5.20 -14.04
N VAL A 210 -9.27 -4.29 -13.92
CA VAL A 210 -10.32 -4.33 -12.92
C VAL A 210 -11.59 -4.92 -13.52
N PRO A 211 -12.03 -6.12 -13.07
CA PRO A 211 -13.24 -6.74 -13.57
C PRO A 211 -14.47 -5.82 -13.42
N GLN A 212 -15.30 -5.76 -14.45
CA GLN A 212 -16.54 -4.99 -14.44
C GLN A 212 -17.73 -5.93 -14.31
N ARG A 213 -18.80 -5.46 -13.67
CA ARG A 213 -20.05 -6.24 -13.57
C ARG A 213 -20.65 -6.57 -14.95
N LYS A 214 -20.44 -5.70 -15.94
CA LYS A 214 -20.85 -5.88 -17.33
C LYS A 214 -19.76 -5.28 -18.23
N GLY A 215 -19.47 -5.95 -19.35
CA GLY A 215 -18.49 -5.50 -20.34
C GLY A 215 -17.06 -6.00 -20.04
N PRO A 216 -16.07 -5.53 -20.81
CA PRO A 216 -14.67 -5.88 -20.62
C PRO A 216 -14.11 -5.29 -19.32
N PRO A 217 -13.00 -5.84 -18.79
CA PRO A 217 -12.31 -5.22 -17.66
C PRO A 217 -11.92 -3.77 -17.95
N ARG A 218 -11.96 -2.94 -16.92
CA ARG A 218 -11.41 -1.58 -16.99
C ARG A 218 -9.93 -1.63 -16.69
N VAL A 219 -9.10 -1.06 -17.54
CA VAL A 219 -7.67 -0.89 -17.27
C VAL A 219 -7.46 0.36 -16.42
N VAL A 220 -6.72 0.20 -15.33
CA VAL A 220 -6.27 1.29 -14.45
C VAL A 220 -4.75 1.36 -14.55
N ASP A 221 -4.22 2.46 -15.07
CA ASP A 221 -2.81 2.66 -15.41
C ASP A 221 -2.25 4.01 -14.92
N THR A 222 -3.03 4.74 -14.13
CA THR A 222 -2.71 6.11 -13.69
C THR A 222 -3.03 6.29 -12.22
N ASP A 223 -2.15 6.99 -11.51
CA ASP A 223 -2.34 7.33 -10.08
C ASP A 223 -3.54 8.26 -9.90
N GLU A 224 -4.46 7.91 -8.97
CA GLU A 224 -5.67 8.69 -8.74
C GLU A 224 -5.51 9.83 -7.75
N HIS A 225 -4.46 9.83 -6.91
CA HIS A 225 -4.31 10.77 -5.80
C HIS A 225 -4.04 12.22 -6.19
N PRO A 226 -3.25 12.52 -7.23
CA PRO A 226 -3.06 13.90 -7.66
C PRO A 226 -4.40 14.51 -8.10
N ARG A 227 -4.68 15.74 -7.66
CA ARG A 227 -5.92 16.45 -8.05
C ARG A 227 -5.75 16.98 -9.47
N TYR A 228 -6.25 16.23 -10.43
CA TYR A 228 -6.21 16.59 -11.85
C TYR A 228 -7.55 16.28 -12.54
N LYS A 229 -7.72 16.91 -13.69
CA LYS A 229 -8.68 16.54 -14.72
C LYS A 229 -7.96 16.31 -16.04
N VAL A 230 -8.56 15.56 -16.94
CA VAL A 230 -8.02 15.37 -18.31
C VAL A 230 -8.74 16.28 -19.26
N VAL A 231 -7.98 17.14 -19.96
CA VAL A 231 -8.49 18.06 -20.96
C VAL A 231 -7.65 17.84 -22.23
N ASP A 232 -8.30 17.50 -23.32
CA ASP A 232 -7.67 17.22 -24.62
C ASP A 232 -6.47 16.25 -24.53
N GLY A 233 -6.61 15.22 -23.69
CA GLY A 233 -5.57 14.20 -23.50
C GLY A 233 -4.41 14.61 -22.56
N HIS A 234 -4.46 15.80 -21.97
CA HIS A 234 -3.47 16.29 -21.03
C HIS A 234 -4.02 16.35 -19.59
N TYR A 235 -3.16 15.99 -18.63
CA TYR A 235 -3.46 16.17 -17.21
C TYR A 235 -3.34 17.64 -16.85
N THR A 236 -4.41 18.22 -16.33
CA THR A 236 -4.48 19.61 -15.88
C THR A 236 -4.76 19.65 -14.39
N LEU A 237 -4.04 20.47 -13.66
CA LEU A 237 -4.26 20.65 -12.21
C LEU A 237 -5.72 21.06 -11.94
N ASP A 238 -6.35 20.37 -11.00
CA ASP A 238 -7.76 20.57 -10.60
C ASP A 238 -7.86 20.92 -9.12
N THR A 239 -7.05 21.86 -8.68
CA THR A 239 -7.09 22.44 -7.34
C THR A 239 -6.41 23.82 -7.35
N SER A 240 -6.71 24.63 -6.35
CA SER A 240 -6.14 25.96 -6.12
C SER A 240 -5.93 26.21 -4.63
N LEU A 241 -5.27 27.31 -4.26
CA LEU A 241 -5.13 27.70 -2.84
C LEU A 241 -6.49 27.91 -2.18
N GLU A 242 -7.45 28.52 -2.89
CA GLU A 242 -8.81 28.75 -2.38
C GLU A 242 -9.58 27.45 -2.14
N GLN A 243 -9.25 26.39 -2.87
CA GLN A 243 -9.89 25.07 -2.69
C GLN A 243 -9.19 24.21 -1.63
N LEU A 244 -8.00 24.58 -1.22
CA LEU A 244 -7.24 23.93 -0.16
C LEU A 244 -7.50 24.56 1.21
N ALA A 245 -7.73 25.88 1.23
CA ALA A 245 -8.11 26.63 2.42
C ALA A 245 -9.49 26.25 2.93
#